data_ed95f7e5cf01e55efe28d0a15fc8d277
#
_entry.id   ed95f7e5cf01e55efe28d0a15fc8d277
#
_cell.length_a   1.000
_cell.length_b   1.000
_cell.length_c   1.000
_cell.angle_alpha   90.00
_cell.angle_beta   90.00
_cell.angle_gamma   90.00
#
_symmetry.space_group_name_H-M   'P 1'
#
loop_
_entity.id
_entity.type
_entity.pdbx_description
1 polymer ?
#
loop_
_entity_poly.entity_id
_entity_poly.type
_entity_poly.pdbx_seq_one_letter_code
_entity_poly.pdbx_strand_id
1 'polypeptide(L)'
;MKIEIEKNEVVQIEIAHSSCPIEEIRDFIPLDELLCQLAEEASELAQAALKMRRTLINGNPTPVTRRQAEDMLLEEIADVKLCLHVGGFEKVRDKIQVNRIISSKAERWLKRLQEVR
;
A
#
# COMPACT_ATOMS: atom_id res chain seq x y z
N MET A 1 25.08 1.47 14.44
CA MET A 1 24.63 1.44 14.54
C MET A 1 23.87 1.63 13.81
N LYS A 2 23.45 1.33 13.54
CA LYS A 2 22.64 1.20 12.95
C LYS A 2 22.09 2.05 12.89
N ILE A 3 22.24 2.57 12.94
CA ILE A 3 22.27 3.17 13.22
C ILE A 3 21.60 4.34 13.40
N GLU A 4 22.02 5.49 13.05
CA GLU A 4 21.27 6.68 13.22
C GLU A 4 20.03 6.74 12.39
N ILE A 5 20.05 6.17 11.21
CA ILE A 5 18.89 6.08 10.35
C ILE A 5 17.82 5.24 11.02
N GLU A 6 18.22 4.11 11.57
CA GLU A 6 17.28 3.24 12.25
C GLU A 6 16.69 3.90 13.49
N LYS A 7 17.53 4.62 14.21
CA LYS A 7 17.06 5.35 15.37
C LYS A 7 16.04 6.41 15.01
N ASN A 8 16.30 7.11 13.94
CA ASN A 8 15.36 8.13 13.47
C ASN A 8 14.03 7.53 13.06
N GLU A 9 14.07 6.40 12.37
CA GLU A 9 12.85 5.72 11.97
C GLU A 9 12.04 5.26 13.18
N VAL A 10 12.71 4.70 14.17
CA VAL A 10 12.05 4.24 15.38
C VAL A 10 11.40 5.42 16.11
N VAL A 11 12.12 6.52 16.23
CA VAL A 11 11.59 7.71 16.90
C VAL A 11 10.34 8.23 16.19
N GLN A 12 10.37 8.28 14.86
CA GLN A 12 9.22 8.74 14.11
C GLN A 12 8.00 7.84 14.29
N ILE A 13 8.23 6.53 14.33
CA ILE A 13 7.15 5.57 14.56
C ILE A 13 6.55 5.76 15.95
N GLU A 14 7.38 5.95 16.95
CA GLU A 14 6.90 6.17 18.31
C GLU A 14 6.08 7.45 18.43
N ILE A 15 6.52 8.52 17.79
CA ILE A 15 5.78 9.77 17.79
C ILE A 15 4.43 9.58 17.12
N ALA A 16 4.39 8.88 15.98
CA ALA A 16 3.14 8.60 15.30
C ALA A 16 2.17 7.81 16.19
N HIS A 17 2.69 6.85 16.96
CA HIS A 17 1.85 6.08 17.86
C HIS A 17 1.35 6.89 19.04
N SER A 18 2.16 7.80 19.56
CA SER A 18 1.79 8.57 20.74
C SER A 18 0.73 9.63 20.44
N SER A 19 0.63 10.12 19.21
CA SER A 19 -0.33 11.16 18.85
C SER A 19 -1.25 10.72 17.71
N CYS A 20 -1.53 9.47 17.60
CA CYS A 20 -2.02 8.79 16.42
C CYS A 20 -3.27 9.38 15.76
N PRO A 21 -3.15 10.25 14.74
CA PRO A 21 -4.33 10.75 14.04
C PRO A 21 -5.12 9.67 13.32
N ILE A 22 -4.50 8.53 13.05
CA ILE A 22 -5.16 7.40 12.39
C ILE A 22 -6.33 6.89 13.23
N GLU A 23 -6.12 6.73 14.54
CA GLU A 23 -7.17 6.26 15.41
C GLU A 23 -8.28 7.30 15.57
N GLU A 24 -7.92 8.57 15.59
CA GLU A 24 -8.90 9.65 15.65
C GLU A 24 -9.79 9.67 14.43
N ILE A 25 -9.23 9.45 13.26
CA ILE A 25 -10.01 9.41 12.02
C ILE A 25 -11.11 8.36 12.12
N ARG A 26 -10.79 7.22 12.71
CA ARG A 26 -11.76 6.12 12.87
C ARG A 26 -12.99 6.54 13.66
N ASP A 27 -12.83 7.48 14.57
CA ASP A 27 -13.94 7.97 15.40
C ASP A 27 -14.93 8.83 14.60
N PHE A 28 -14.50 9.36 13.46
CA PHE A 28 -15.32 10.24 12.65
C PHE A 28 -15.98 9.57 11.46
N ILE A 29 -15.46 8.43 11.01
CA ILE A 29 -15.93 7.80 9.77
C ILE A 29 -16.38 6.36 10.06
N PRO A 30 -17.65 6.04 9.75
CA PRO A 30 -18.15 4.67 9.95
C PRO A 30 -17.49 3.68 9.00
N LEU A 31 -17.52 2.41 9.38
CA LEU A 31 -16.83 1.35 8.65
C LEU A 31 -17.31 1.22 7.20
N ASP A 32 -18.60 1.36 6.95
CA ASP A 32 -19.11 1.24 5.59
C ASP A 32 -18.52 2.32 4.67
N GLU A 33 -18.37 3.54 5.18
CA GLU A 33 -17.74 4.60 4.40
C GLU A 33 -16.23 4.38 4.23
N LEU A 34 -15.58 3.82 5.24
CA LEU A 34 -14.17 3.46 5.13
C LEU A 34 -13.96 2.40 4.06
N LEU A 35 -14.87 1.45 3.94
CA LEU A 35 -14.79 0.43 2.89
C LEU A 35 -14.98 1.05 1.50
N CYS A 36 -15.87 2.02 1.36
CA CYS A 36 -16.02 2.76 0.11
C CYS A 36 -14.73 3.52 -0.21
N GLN A 37 -14.15 4.17 0.77
CA GLN A 37 -12.89 4.89 0.60
C GLN A 37 -11.78 3.95 0.16
N LEU A 38 -11.69 2.78 0.79
CA LEU A 38 -10.70 1.78 0.40
C LEU A 38 -10.88 1.35 -1.05
N ALA A 39 -12.12 1.15 -1.48
CA ALA A 39 -12.40 0.77 -2.86
C ALA A 39 -11.98 1.87 -3.85
N GLU A 40 -12.23 3.13 -3.51
CA GLU A 40 -11.80 4.25 -4.34
C GLU A 40 -10.28 4.31 -4.45
N GLU A 41 -9.59 4.21 -3.32
CA GLU A 41 -8.13 4.25 -3.31
C GLU A 41 -7.52 3.06 -4.06
N ALA A 42 -8.12 1.88 -3.95
CA ALA A 42 -7.68 0.72 -4.70
C ALA A 42 -7.85 0.93 -6.20
N SER A 43 -8.92 1.60 -6.61
CA SER A 43 -9.15 1.95 -8.02
C SER A 43 -8.08 2.93 -8.52
N GLU A 44 -7.75 3.93 -7.72
CA GLU A 44 -6.72 4.90 -8.07
C GLU A 44 -5.34 4.25 -8.13
N LEU A 45 -5.07 3.29 -7.24
CA LEU A 45 -3.86 2.49 -7.29
C LEU A 45 -3.75 1.74 -8.61
N ALA A 46 -4.83 1.12 -9.04
CA ALA A 46 -4.87 0.40 -10.31
C ALA A 46 -4.54 1.34 -11.48
N GLN A 47 -5.11 2.54 -11.48
CA GLN A 47 -4.85 3.53 -12.53
C GLN A 47 -3.39 3.99 -12.52
N ALA A 48 -2.84 4.23 -11.34
CA ALA A 48 -1.45 4.64 -11.21
C ALA A 48 -0.49 3.56 -11.70
N ALA A 49 -0.78 2.30 -11.41
CA ALA A 49 0.02 1.17 -11.89
C ALA A 49 0.02 1.09 -13.40
N LEU A 50 -1.16 1.25 -14.02
CA LEU A 50 -1.27 1.23 -15.48
C LEU A 50 -0.57 2.43 -16.11
N LYS A 51 -0.63 3.58 -15.48
CA LYS A 51 0.06 4.77 -15.97
C LYS A 51 1.58 4.56 -15.95
N MET A 52 2.09 3.99 -14.87
CA MET A 52 3.51 3.67 -14.80
C MET A 52 3.91 2.67 -15.88
N ARG A 53 3.08 1.65 -16.11
CA ARG A 53 3.35 0.68 -17.17
C ARG A 53 3.50 1.37 -18.53
N ARG A 54 2.67 2.37 -18.82
CA ARG A 54 2.76 3.11 -20.08
C ARG A 54 4.07 3.87 -20.23
N THR A 55 4.73 4.24 -19.15
CA THR A 55 6.05 4.89 -19.25
C THR A 55 7.18 3.90 -19.52
N LEU A 56 6.94 2.61 -19.34
CA LEU A 56 7.94 1.56 -19.51
C LEU A 56 7.91 0.92 -20.90
N ILE A 57 6.87 1.14 -21.65
CA ILE A 57 6.71 0.52 -22.97
C ILE A 57 6.44 1.59 -24.01
N ASN A 58 6.80 1.28 -25.26
CA ASN A 58 6.47 2.15 -26.39
C ASN A 58 5.02 1.86 -26.78
N GLY A 59 4.16 2.80 -26.49
CA GLY A 59 2.74 2.66 -26.77
C GLY A 59 2.12 4.03 -26.85
N ASN A 60 0.92 4.16 -26.30
CA ASN A 60 0.28 5.46 -26.23
C ASN A 60 1.13 6.41 -25.39
N PRO A 61 1.44 7.60 -25.92
CA PRO A 61 2.17 8.58 -25.15
C PRO A 61 1.41 8.93 -23.85
N THR A 62 2.16 9.15 -22.82
CA THR A 62 1.60 9.62 -21.55
C THR A 62 2.32 10.91 -21.17
N PRO A 63 1.59 11.91 -20.65
CA PRO A 63 2.20 13.22 -20.36
C PRO A 63 3.06 13.26 -19.10
N VAL A 64 3.32 12.13 -18.46
CA VAL A 64 4.13 12.07 -17.27
C VAL A 64 5.40 11.27 -17.52
N THR A 65 6.48 11.65 -16.81
CA THR A 65 7.73 10.91 -16.86
C THR A 65 7.61 9.66 -16.01
N ARG A 66 8.55 8.72 -16.21
CA ARG A 66 8.62 7.52 -15.37
C ARG A 66 8.72 7.87 -13.89
N ARG A 67 9.56 8.86 -13.56
CA ARG A 67 9.73 9.28 -12.17
C ARG A 67 8.45 9.84 -11.58
N GLN A 68 7.74 10.66 -12.33
CA GLN A 68 6.45 11.19 -11.89
C GLN A 68 5.44 10.06 -11.69
N ALA A 69 5.42 9.08 -12.58
CA ALA A 69 4.51 7.95 -12.46
C ALA A 69 4.86 7.09 -11.23
N GLU A 70 6.15 6.90 -10.93
CA GLU A 70 6.57 6.20 -9.72
C GLU A 70 6.09 6.93 -8.46
N ASP A 71 6.28 8.24 -8.42
CA ASP A 71 5.85 9.03 -7.26
C ASP A 71 4.34 8.97 -7.07
N MET A 72 3.57 9.00 -8.15
CA MET A 72 2.13 8.86 -8.09
C MET A 72 1.71 7.48 -7.58
N LEU A 73 2.42 6.44 -8.02
CA LEU A 73 2.14 5.08 -7.57
C LEU A 73 2.40 4.93 -6.07
N LEU A 74 3.52 5.48 -5.59
CA LEU A 74 3.84 5.43 -4.16
C LEU A 74 2.79 6.16 -3.33
N GLU A 75 2.30 7.28 -3.82
CA GLU A 75 1.25 8.02 -3.14
C GLU A 75 -0.03 7.19 -3.02
N GLU A 76 -0.42 6.51 -4.09
CA GLU A 76 -1.62 5.66 -4.06
C GLU A 76 -1.43 4.43 -3.18
N ILE A 77 -0.23 3.88 -3.12
CA ILE A 77 0.08 2.81 -2.16
C ILE A 77 -0.12 3.31 -0.73
N ALA A 78 0.37 4.52 -0.44
CA ALA A 78 0.21 5.12 0.88
C ALA A 78 -1.27 5.32 1.22
N ASP A 79 -2.06 5.78 0.27
CA ASP A 79 -3.50 6.01 0.48
C ASP A 79 -4.24 4.71 0.80
N VAL A 80 -3.93 3.63 0.09
CA VAL A 80 -4.53 2.32 0.37
C VAL A 80 -4.11 1.84 1.75
N LYS A 81 -2.84 1.95 2.09
CA LYS A 81 -2.35 1.52 3.41
C LYS A 81 -2.99 2.33 4.53
N LEU A 82 -3.15 3.63 4.33
CA LEU A 82 -3.82 4.47 5.32
C LEU A 82 -5.25 3.98 5.56
N CYS A 83 -5.99 3.67 4.50
CA CYS A 83 -7.35 3.15 4.64
C CYS A 83 -7.37 1.83 5.39
N LEU A 84 -6.39 0.95 5.15
CA LEU A 84 -6.30 -0.32 5.87
C LEU A 84 -6.05 -0.10 7.36
N HIS A 85 -5.20 0.85 7.70
CA HIS A 85 -4.94 1.20 9.10
C HIS A 85 -6.17 1.78 9.77
N VAL A 86 -6.79 2.76 9.13
CA VAL A 86 -7.98 3.41 9.69
C VAL A 86 -9.11 2.41 9.87
N GLY A 87 -9.27 1.49 8.92
CA GLY A 87 -10.29 0.46 8.98
C GLY A 87 -10.02 -0.63 10.01
N GLY A 88 -8.83 -0.66 10.59
CA GLY A 88 -8.48 -1.67 11.60
C GLY A 88 -8.02 -3.00 11.02
N PHE A 89 -7.64 -3.04 9.75
CA PHE A 89 -7.20 -4.28 9.10
C PHE A 89 -5.70 -4.53 9.24
N GLU A 90 -5.00 -3.66 9.98
CA GLU A 90 -3.56 -3.79 10.20
C GLU A 90 -3.21 -4.26 11.61
N LYS A 91 -4.17 -4.87 12.31
CA LYS A 91 -3.91 -5.45 13.64
C LYS A 91 -3.03 -6.70 13.49
N VAL A 92 -2.31 -7.04 14.55
CA VAL A 92 -1.36 -8.16 14.53
C VAL A 92 -2.01 -9.46 14.03
N ARG A 93 -3.20 -9.77 14.52
CA ARG A 93 -3.93 -10.97 14.10
C ARG A 93 -4.19 -10.98 12.60
N ASP A 94 -4.65 -9.86 12.07
CA ASP A 94 -4.97 -9.74 10.65
C ASP A 94 -3.70 -9.80 9.80
N LYS A 95 -2.63 -9.17 10.26
CA LYS A 95 -1.35 -9.21 9.56
C LYS A 95 -0.80 -10.62 9.46
N ILE A 96 -0.92 -11.40 10.53
CA ILE A 96 -0.47 -12.80 10.52
C ILE A 96 -1.25 -13.59 9.47
N GLN A 97 -2.56 -13.43 9.45
CA GLN A 97 -3.39 -14.13 8.47
C GLN A 97 -3.09 -13.68 7.04
N VAL A 98 -2.97 -12.38 6.82
CA VAL A 98 -2.64 -11.84 5.50
C VAL A 98 -1.29 -12.37 5.04
N ASN A 99 -0.30 -12.41 5.92
CA ASN A 99 1.02 -12.91 5.56
C ASN A 99 1.00 -14.40 5.18
N ARG A 100 0.19 -15.18 5.86
CA ARG A 100 0.00 -16.61 5.50
C ARG A 100 -0.60 -16.74 4.11
N ILE A 101 -1.60 -15.92 3.81
CA ILE A 101 -2.24 -15.91 2.49
C ILE A 101 -1.23 -15.50 1.43
N ILE A 102 -0.45 -14.45 1.71
CA ILE A 102 0.58 -13.98 0.78
C ILE A 102 1.57 -15.10 0.46
N SER A 103 2.07 -15.78 1.49
CA SER A 103 3.03 -16.86 1.29
C SER A 103 2.46 -17.99 0.43
N SER A 104 1.22 -18.40 0.71
CA SER A 104 0.55 -19.43 -0.05
C SER A 104 0.36 -19.04 -1.51
N LYS A 105 -0.08 -17.81 -1.73
CA LYS A 105 -0.30 -17.30 -3.10
C LYS A 105 1.00 -17.13 -3.86
N ALA A 106 2.05 -16.68 -3.19
CA ALA A 106 3.37 -16.55 -3.80
C ALA A 106 3.91 -17.90 -4.26
N GLU A 107 3.75 -18.94 -3.44
CA GLU A 107 4.18 -20.27 -3.82
C GLU A 107 3.43 -20.77 -5.05
N ARG A 108 2.12 -20.58 -5.09
CA ARG A 108 1.32 -20.98 -6.26
C ARG A 108 1.68 -20.20 -7.50
N TRP A 109 1.92 -18.93 -7.34
CA TRP A 109 2.31 -18.08 -8.46
C TRP A 109 3.66 -18.52 -9.03
N LEU A 110 4.64 -18.71 -8.16
CA LEU A 110 5.96 -19.19 -8.59
C LEU A 110 5.85 -20.53 -9.32
N LYS A 111 5.06 -21.44 -8.79
CA LYS A 111 4.86 -22.74 -9.41
C LYS A 111 4.30 -22.61 -10.83
N ARG A 112 3.29 -21.75 -11.01
CA ARG A 112 2.73 -21.50 -12.33
C ARG A 112 3.75 -20.92 -13.31
N LEU A 113 4.60 -20.02 -12.84
CA LEU A 113 5.64 -19.43 -13.67
C LEU A 113 6.67 -20.47 -14.08
N GLN A 114 7.02 -21.38 -13.20
CA GLN A 114 7.97 -22.47 -13.49
C GLN A 114 7.39 -23.48 -14.47
N GLU A 115 6.11 -23.77 -14.38
CA GLU A 115 5.44 -24.70 -15.28
C GLU A 115 5.34 -24.20 -16.71
N VAL A 116 5.28 -22.90 -16.90
CA VAL A 116 5.19 -22.30 -18.23
C VAL A 116 6.52 -22.29 -18.95
N ARG A 117 7.61 -22.45 -18.22
CA ARG A 117 8.94 -22.49 -18.80
C ARG A 117 9.26 -23.87 -19.33
#